data_75acbaa7e7aa13ba8472e3015b0a32c0
#
_entry.id   75acbaa7e7aa13ba8472e3015b0a32c0
#
_cell.length_a   1.000
_cell.length_b   1.000
_cell.length_c   1.000
_cell.angle_alpha   90.00
_cell.angle_beta   90.00
_cell.angle_gamma   90.00
#
_symmetry.space_group_name_H-M   'P 1'
#
loop_
_entity.id
_entity.type
_entity.pdbx_description
1 polymer ?
#
loop_
_entity_poly.entity_id
_entity_poly.type
_entity_poly.pdbx_seq_one_letter_code
_entity_poly.pdbx_strand_id
1 'polypeptide(L)'
;GEAFDRIKDNPLVGEYNLILQENVFVDYDGHQGIAKAKGVDSTFEAGSTLAGHITNGEFSLHKGQLPQMVVGAGLAYKMGMNPAFLASAELYFPIRDRNFSLANPAASIETVRMRPSGIFSVNQQIDNDLIILPIEQMRKLLGYEEEVSGVELRLVEGSTAKDLRSAIKDIQKELGPGFKVLDRFRQ
;
A
#
# COMPACT_ATOMS: atom_id res chain seq x y z
N GLY A 1 -17.88 -3.99 0.58
CA GLY A 1 -19.29 -3.87 0.96
C GLY A 1 -20.07 -3.03 -0.03
N GLU A 2 -21.40 -3.08 0.04
CA GLU A 2 -22.31 -2.43 -0.92
C GLU A 2 -22.05 -0.93 -1.15
N ALA A 3 -21.63 -0.19 -0.11
CA ALA A 3 -21.33 1.24 -0.25
C ALA A 3 -20.13 1.49 -1.17
N PHE A 4 -19.10 0.67 -1.06
CA PHE A 4 -17.92 0.76 -1.94
C PHE A 4 -18.25 0.35 -3.37
N ASP A 5 -19.13 -0.62 -3.55
CA ASP A 5 -19.58 -1.03 -4.90
C ASP A 5 -20.35 0.09 -5.60
N ARG A 6 -21.19 0.83 -4.86
CA ARG A 6 -21.91 1.99 -5.38
C ARG A 6 -20.99 3.16 -5.76
N ILE A 7 -19.87 3.32 -5.08
CA ILE A 7 -18.87 4.35 -5.44
C ILE A 7 -18.27 4.09 -6.83
N LYS A 8 -18.02 2.83 -7.17
CA LYS A 8 -17.52 2.46 -8.51
C LYS A 8 -18.45 2.90 -9.64
N ASP A 9 -19.75 2.93 -9.37
CA ASP A 9 -20.77 3.27 -10.35
C ASP A 9 -20.95 4.79 -10.53
N ASN A 10 -20.29 5.61 -9.73
CA ASN A 10 -20.31 7.06 -9.88
C ASN A 10 -19.66 7.46 -11.22
N PRO A 11 -20.37 8.18 -12.11
CA PRO A 11 -19.85 8.52 -13.44
C PRO A 11 -18.62 9.42 -13.43
N LEU A 12 -18.33 10.11 -12.32
CA LEU A 12 -17.12 10.91 -12.16
C LEU A 12 -15.89 10.09 -11.74
N VAL A 13 -16.06 8.84 -11.32
CA VAL A 13 -14.96 7.96 -10.90
C VAL A 13 -14.37 7.25 -12.11
N GLY A 14 -13.12 7.60 -12.45
CA GLY A 14 -12.35 6.97 -13.53
C GLY A 14 -11.53 5.77 -13.07
N GLU A 15 -10.93 5.84 -11.89
CA GLU A 15 -10.16 4.74 -11.28
C GLU A 15 -10.62 4.49 -9.85
N TYR A 16 -10.56 3.23 -9.45
CA TYR A 16 -10.93 2.75 -8.14
C TYR A 16 -9.89 1.73 -7.67
N ASN A 17 -9.09 2.10 -6.68
CA ASN A 17 -7.99 1.28 -6.20
C ASN A 17 -8.22 0.90 -4.73
N LEU A 18 -8.17 -0.38 -4.42
CA LEU A 18 -8.22 -0.89 -3.05
C LEU A 18 -6.87 -0.73 -2.37
N ILE A 19 -6.87 -0.24 -1.14
CA ILE A 19 -5.67 0.01 -0.34
C ILE A 19 -5.81 -0.67 1.01
N LEU A 20 -4.76 -1.38 1.40
CA LEU A 20 -4.60 -1.93 2.74
C LEU A 20 -3.25 -1.48 3.29
N GLN A 21 -3.26 -0.59 4.27
CA GLN A 21 -2.07 0.04 4.81
C GLN A 21 -1.92 -0.21 6.30
N GLU A 22 -0.70 -0.51 6.74
CA GLU A 22 -0.37 -0.70 8.15
C GLU A 22 1.13 -0.43 8.36
N ASN A 23 1.49 -0.06 9.59
CA ASN A 23 2.89 -0.04 10.00
C ASN A 23 3.35 -1.47 10.28
N VAL A 24 4.48 -1.83 9.71
CA VAL A 24 5.06 -3.17 9.80
C VAL A 24 6.52 -3.10 10.24
N PHE A 25 7.00 -4.19 10.80
CA PHE A 25 8.42 -4.39 11.02
C PHE A 25 9.08 -4.93 9.75
N VAL A 26 10.30 -4.50 9.50
CA VAL A 26 11.11 -4.90 8.33
C VAL A 26 12.46 -5.40 8.82
N ASP A 27 12.88 -6.55 8.31
CA ASP A 27 14.24 -7.07 8.44
C ASP A 27 14.82 -7.28 7.04
N TYR A 28 15.95 -6.67 6.77
CA TYR A 28 16.66 -6.81 5.52
C TYR A 28 18.15 -6.95 5.78
N ASP A 29 18.69 -8.14 5.51
CA ASP A 29 20.12 -8.43 5.63
C ASP A 29 20.72 -7.95 6.98
N GLY A 30 20.00 -8.21 8.08
CA GLY A 30 20.39 -7.81 9.43
C GLY A 30 20.02 -6.37 9.82
N HIS A 31 19.54 -5.55 8.91
CA HIS A 31 18.99 -4.23 9.23
C HIS A 31 17.52 -4.36 9.61
N GLN A 32 17.16 -3.73 10.72
CA GLN A 32 15.78 -3.74 11.22
C GLN A 32 15.20 -2.34 11.29
N GLY A 33 13.91 -2.23 11.03
CA GLY A 33 13.22 -0.95 11.08
C GLY A 33 11.70 -1.11 11.03
N ILE A 34 11.04 0.03 11.03
CA ILE A 34 9.59 0.13 10.90
C ILE A 34 9.29 0.85 9.59
N ALA A 35 8.33 0.34 8.85
CA ALA A 35 7.86 0.92 7.59
C ALA A 35 6.35 1.03 7.57
N LYS A 36 5.86 1.97 6.77
CA LYS A 36 4.47 2.07 6.37
C LYS A 36 4.31 1.22 5.11
N ALA A 37 3.64 0.08 5.23
CA ALA A 37 3.39 -0.82 4.13
C ALA A 37 2.01 -0.54 3.53
N LYS A 38 1.99 -0.17 2.25
CA LYS A 38 0.78 0.13 1.49
C LYS A 38 0.55 -0.98 0.46
N GLY A 39 -0.35 -1.89 0.79
CA GLY A 39 -0.81 -2.94 -0.13
C GLY A 39 -1.78 -2.38 -1.14
N VAL A 40 -1.54 -2.65 -2.41
CA VAL A 40 -2.29 -2.09 -3.54
C VAL A 40 -2.74 -3.19 -4.48
N ASP A 41 -3.84 -2.93 -5.19
CA ASP A 41 -4.36 -3.84 -6.21
C ASP A 41 -3.71 -3.61 -7.59
N SER A 42 -4.04 -4.47 -8.54
CA SER A 42 -3.50 -4.40 -9.91
C SER A 42 -3.91 -3.11 -10.65
N THR A 43 -5.04 -2.51 -10.30
CA THR A 43 -5.50 -1.24 -10.89
C THR A 43 -4.58 -0.10 -10.47
N PHE A 44 -4.18 -0.07 -9.21
CA PHE A 44 -3.18 0.88 -8.72
C PHE A 44 -1.84 0.71 -9.44
N GLU A 45 -1.37 -0.54 -9.58
CA GLU A 45 -0.10 -0.84 -10.26
C GLU A 45 -0.10 -0.32 -11.70
N ALA A 46 -1.20 -0.57 -12.44
CA ALA A 46 -1.34 -0.15 -13.82
C ALA A 46 -1.44 1.37 -14.00
N GLY A 47 -2.06 2.07 -13.05
CA GLY A 47 -2.33 3.52 -13.13
C GLY A 47 -1.40 4.41 -12.32
N SER A 48 -0.43 3.84 -11.61
CA SER A 48 0.42 4.59 -10.68
C SER A 48 1.37 5.55 -11.37
N THR A 49 1.44 6.79 -10.84
CA THR A 49 2.43 7.78 -11.25
C THR A 49 3.82 7.51 -10.65
N LEU A 50 3.93 6.60 -9.69
CA LEU A 50 5.21 6.24 -9.06
C LEU A 50 6.23 5.67 -10.07
N ALA A 51 5.77 5.06 -11.15
CA ALA A 51 6.66 4.58 -12.22
C ALA A 51 7.57 5.69 -12.76
N GLY A 52 7.09 6.93 -12.81
CA GLY A 52 7.86 8.11 -13.22
C GLY A 52 8.82 8.63 -12.15
N HIS A 53 8.77 8.13 -10.93
CA HIS A 53 9.61 8.53 -9.80
C HIS A 53 10.65 7.47 -9.41
N ILE A 54 10.78 6.40 -10.17
CA ILE A 54 11.77 5.37 -9.91
C ILE A 54 13.17 5.90 -10.22
N THR A 55 14.05 5.81 -9.23
CA THR A 55 15.45 6.26 -9.32
C THR A 55 16.42 5.10 -9.48
N ASN A 56 16.02 3.88 -9.11
CA ASN A 56 16.83 2.67 -9.24
C ASN A 56 15.90 1.46 -9.38
N GLY A 57 16.24 0.54 -10.27
CA GLY A 57 15.41 -0.61 -10.58
C GLY A 57 14.18 -0.25 -11.40
N GLU A 58 13.07 -0.92 -11.15
CA GLU A 58 11.82 -0.73 -11.89
C GLU A 58 10.60 -0.77 -10.96
N PHE A 59 9.50 -0.18 -11.40
CA PHE A 59 8.21 -0.29 -10.72
C PHE A 59 7.55 -1.63 -11.10
N SER A 60 7.79 -2.64 -10.29
CA SER A 60 7.23 -3.98 -10.49
C SER A 60 6.86 -4.59 -9.14
N LEU A 61 5.60 -5.02 -9.01
CA LEU A 61 5.10 -5.69 -7.81
C LEU A 61 5.03 -7.20 -7.96
N HIS A 62 5.35 -7.71 -9.15
CA HIS A 62 5.40 -9.14 -9.43
C HIS A 62 6.52 -9.47 -10.42
N LYS A 63 7.17 -10.59 -10.21
CA LYS A 63 8.05 -11.24 -11.18
C LYS A 63 7.57 -12.68 -11.37
N GLY A 64 6.76 -12.89 -12.43
CA GLY A 64 6.00 -14.12 -12.55
C GLY A 64 5.01 -14.27 -11.40
N GLN A 65 5.11 -15.34 -10.65
CA GLN A 65 4.29 -15.61 -9.46
C GLN A 65 4.86 -14.98 -8.18
N LEU A 66 6.09 -14.46 -8.22
CA LEU A 66 6.75 -13.91 -7.03
C LEU A 66 6.33 -12.46 -6.79
N PRO A 67 5.83 -12.13 -5.59
CA PRO A 67 5.57 -10.76 -5.22
C PRO A 67 6.87 -9.99 -5.02
N GLN A 68 6.85 -8.72 -5.40
CA GLN A 68 7.94 -7.78 -5.18
C GLN A 68 7.39 -6.50 -4.55
N MET A 69 8.27 -5.68 -4.03
CA MET A 69 7.92 -4.39 -3.44
C MET A 69 8.77 -3.27 -4.01
N VAL A 70 8.23 -2.05 -4.01
CA VAL A 70 8.99 -0.83 -4.29
C VAL A 70 9.09 -0.03 -3.00
N VAL A 71 10.23 0.61 -2.80
CA VAL A 71 10.63 1.19 -1.52
C VAL A 71 11.05 2.64 -1.71
N GLY A 72 10.65 3.51 -0.77
CA GLY A 72 11.10 4.89 -0.74
C GLY A 72 12.60 5.01 -0.54
N ALA A 73 13.22 5.99 -1.19
CA ALA A 73 14.68 6.17 -1.21
C ALA A 73 15.29 6.33 0.19
N GLY A 74 14.63 7.05 1.09
CA GLY A 74 15.11 7.24 2.46
C GLY A 74 15.10 5.95 3.27
N LEU A 75 14.06 5.14 3.15
CA LEU A 75 13.98 3.84 3.80
C LEU A 75 15.00 2.85 3.21
N ALA A 76 15.12 2.81 1.89
CA ALA A 76 16.10 1.96 1.22
C ALA A 76 17.52 2.27 1.67
N TYR A 77 17.87 3.54 1.82
CA TYR A 77 19.17 3.97 2.34
C TYR A 77 19.41 3.47 3.77
N LYS A 78 18.45 3.66 4.67
CA LYS A 78 18.55 3.20 6.06
C LYS A 78 18.72 1.69 6.18
N MET A 79 18.05 0.94 5.32
CA MET A 79 18.04 -0.53 5.35
C MET A 79 19.15 -1.16 4.49
N GLY A 80 19.90 -0.37 3.73
CA GLY A 80 20.91 -0.88 2.81
C GLY A 80 20.31 -1.64 1.63
N MET A 81 19.10 -1.31 1.20
CA MET A 81 18.41 -1.97 0.10
C MET A 81 18.91 -1.52 -1.26
N ASN A 82 19.08 -2.47 -2.16
CA ASN A 82 19.38 -2.21 -3.57
C ASN A 82 18.69 -3.27 -4.43
N PRO A 83 17.94 -2.86 -5.47
CA PRO A 83 17.25 -3.80 -6.36
C PRO A 83 18.18 -4.77 -7.10
N ALA A 84 19.47 -4.43 -7.25
CA ALA A 84 20.48 -5.30 -7.86
C ALA A 84 20.91 -6.46 -6.94
N PHE A 85 20.63 -6.36 -5.63
CA PHE A 85 20.97 -7.42 -4.68
C PHE A 85 19.93 -8.55 -4.71
N LEU A 86 20.39 -9.77 -4.45
CA LEU A 86 19.51 -10.95 -4.38
C LEU A 86 18.76 -11.07 -3.05
N ALA A 87 19.12 -10.27 -2.07
CA ALA A 87 18.51 -10.31 -0.75
C ALA A 87 17.02 -9.95 -0.77
N SER A 88 16.26 -10.65 0.05
CA SER A 88 14.86 -10.37 0.30
C SER A 88 14.65 -9.74 1.67
N ALA A 89 13.66 -8.88 1.79
CA ALA A 89 13.20 -8.38 3.08
C ALA A 89 12.12 -9.29 3.65
N GLU A 90 12.10 -9.41 4.96
CA GLU A 90 10.99 -9.99 5.72
C GLU A 90 10.19 -8.86 6.34
N LEU A 91 8.89 -8.84 6.07
CA LEU A 91 7.93 -7.96 6.72
C LEU A 91 7.13 -8.79 7.71
N TYR A 92 6.92 -8.27 8.90
CA TYR A 92 6.15 -8.96 9.92
C TYR A 92 5.30 -8.00 10.74
N PHE A 93 4.20 -8.54 11.23
CA PHE A 93 3.21 -7.82 12.00
C PHE A 93 2.72 -8.70 13.15
N PRO A 94 2.83 -8.24 14.40
CA PRO A 94 2.33 -9.00 15.54
C PRO A 94 0.80 -8.98 15.55
N ILE A 95 0.17 -10.15 15.42
CA ILE A 95 -1.30 -10.27 15.46
C ILE A 95 -1.74 -10.33 16.91
N ARG A 96 -2.48 -9.29 17.37
CA ARG A 96 -2.90 -9.15 18.77
C ARG A 96 -3.97 -10.14 19.23
N ASP A 97 -4.80 -10.65 18.31
CA ASP A 97 -5.98 -11.46 18.63
C ASP A 97 -5.79 -12.97 18.56
N ARG A 98 -4.60 -13.42 18.22
CA ARG A 98 -4.26 -14.84 18.36
C ARG A 98 -3.81 -15.09 19.79
N ASN A 99 -4.38 -16.10 20.45
CA ASN A 99 -3.97 -16.53 21.76
C ASN A 99 -2.45 -16.67 21.80
N PHE A 100 -1.81 -15.69 22.43
CA PHE A 100 -0.37 -15.70 22.60
C PHE A 100 0.01 -16.94 23.41
N SER A 101 0.60 -17.93 22.76
CA SER A 101 1.11 -19.12 23.44
C SER A 101 2.55 -18.85 23.85
N LEU A 102 2.80 -18.83 25.15
CA LEU A 102 4.15 -18.78 25.70
C LEU A 102 5.00 -19.99 25.26
N ALA A 103 4.36 -21.07 24.85
CA ALA A 103 5.04 -22.28 24.38
C ALA A 103 5.53 -22.15 22.91
N ASN A 104 4.93 -21.28 22.11
CA ASN A 104 5.36 -21.04 20.73
C ASN A 104 5.09 -19.58 20.31
N PRO A 105 5.93 -18.62 20.77
CA PRO A 105 5.75 -17.20 20.44
C PRO A 105 5.81 -16.90 18.94
N ALA A 106 6.55 -17.70 18.17
CA ALA A 106 6.68 -17.53 16.73
C ALA A 106 5.38 -17.81 15.96
N ALA A 107 4.47 -18.62 16.51
CA ALA A 107 3.17 -18.93 15.89
C ALA A 107 2.18 -17.75 15.89
N SER A 108 2.45 -16.68 16.66
CA SER A 108 1.63 -15.45 16.71
C SER A 108 2.14 -14.33 15.81
N ILE A 109 3.19 -14.58 15.01
CA ILE A 109 3.78 -13.59 14.09
C ILE A 109 3.64 -14.11 12.67
N GLU A 110 2.92 -13.35 11.84
CA GLU A 110 2.87 -13.60 10.41
C GLU A 110 3.99 -12.83 9.71
N THR A 111 4.59 -13.46 8.71
CA THR A 111 5.66 -12.85 7.90
C THR A 111 5.40 -13.03 6.41
N VAL A 112 5.83 -12.05 5.63
CA VAL A 112 5.92 -12.16 4.17
C VAL A 112 7.32 -11.77 3.72
N ARG A 113 7.77 -12.35 2.62
CA ARG A 113 9.12 -12.18 2.09
C ARG A 113 9.06 -11.67 0.67
N MET A 114 9.77 -10.58 0.40
CA MET A 114 9.80 -9.96 -0.93
C MET A 114 11.15 -9.33 -1.23
N ARG A 115 11.52 -9.32 -2.52
CA ARG A 115 12.66 -8.53 -3.00
C ARG A 115 12.23 -7.11 -3.32
N PRO A 116 13.04 -6.11 -2.98
CA PRO A 116 12.90 -4.77 -3.55
C PRO A 116 13.17 -4.81 -5.06
N SER A 117 12.19 -4.41 -5.87
CA SER A 117 12.33 -4.34 -7.32
C SER A 117 12.76 -2.97 -7.82
N GLY A 118 12.40 -1.94 -7.05
CA GLY A 118 12.67 -0.55 -7.38
C GLY A 118 12.69 0.35 -6.16
N ILE A 119 13.35 1.48 -6.33
CA ILE A 119 13.42 2.55 -5.34
C ILE A 119 12.80 3.79 -5.98
N PHE A 120 11.86 4.44 -5.27
CA PHE A 120 11.24 5.68 -5.71
C PHE A 120 11.69 6.87 -4.87
N SER A 121 11.66 8.05 -5.47
CA SER A 121 11.88 9.31 -4.80
C SER A 121 10.80 10.31 -5.21
N VAL A 122 9.92 10.67 -4.28
CA VAL A 122 8.83 11.63 -4.47
C VAL A 122 9.10 12.87 -3.63
N ASN A 123 9.15 12.70 -2.32
CA ASN A 123 9.55 13.70 -1.35
C ASN A 123 10.04 13.01 -0.08
N GLN A 124 10.79 13.74 0.74
CA GLN A 124 11.45 13.18 1.92
C GLN A 124 10.45 12.55 2.91
N GLN A 125 9.30 13.13 3.10
CA GLN A 125 8.30 12.65 4.04
C GLN A 125 7.77 11.27 3.63
N ILE A 126 7.48 11.08 2.35
CA ILE A 126 7.00 9.81 1.78
C ILE A 126 8.15 8.80 1.70
N ASP A 127 9.31 9.23 1.22
CA ASP A 127 10.43 8.34 0.91
C ASP A 127 11.08 7.71 2.15
N ASN A 128 10.87 8.30 3.33
CA ASN A 128 11.53 7.86 4.55
C ASN A 128 10.95 6.57 5.16
N ASP A 129 9.71 6.20 4.86
CA ASP A 129 9.07 5.06 5.53
C ASP A 129 8.16 4.21 4.64
N LEU A 130 7.89 4.60 3.39
CA LEU A 130 6.87 3.95 2.56
C LEU A 130 7.42 2.76 1.77
N ILE A 131 6.67 1.65 1.84
CA ILE A 131 6.80 0.46 0.98
C ILE A 131 5.46 0.26 0.26
N ILE A 132 5.52 0.04 -1.05
CA ILE A 132 4.37 -0.37 -1.87
C ILE A 132 4.53 -1.85 -2.23
N LEU A 133 3.49 -2.64 -2.01
CA LEU A 133 3.49 -4.09 -2.24
C LEU A 133 2.10 -4.55 -2.69
N PRO A 134 1.97 -5.78 -3.22
CA PRO A 134 0.66 -6.32 -3.57
C PRO A 134 -0.25 -6.44 -2.35
N ILE A 135 -1.52 -6.08 -2.51
CA ILE A 135 -2.51 -6.10 -1.42
C ILE A 135 -2.67 -7.52 -0.82
N GLU A 136 -2.51 -8.56 -1.63
CA GLU A 136 -2.60 -9.94 -1.17
C GLU A 136 -1.54 -10.28 -0.11
N GLN A 137 -0.36 -9.69 -0.21
CA GLN A 137 0.69 -9.86 0.79
C GLN A 137 0.32 -9.16 2.10
N MET A 138 -0.31 -8.00 2.04
CA MET A 138 -0.81 -7.34 3.24
C MET A 138 -1.95 -8.12 3.90
N ARG A 139 -2.85 -8.68 3.13
CA ARG A 139 -3.92 -9.54 3.64
C ARG A 139 -3.36 -10.76 4.37
N LYS A 140 -2.38 -11.43 3.77
CA LYS A 140 -1.66 -12.54 4.39
C LYS A 140 -0.99 -12.12 5.70
N LEU A 141 -0.31 -10.99 5.70
CA LEU A 141 0.42 -10.47 6.85
C LEU A 141 -0.51 -10.09 8.01
N LEU A 142 -1.67 -9.51 7.71
CA LEU A 142 -2.63 -9.03 8.71
C LEU A 142 -3.68 -10.08 9.10
N GLY A 143 -3.75 -11.20 8.38
CA GLY A 143 -4.77 -12.21 8.58
C GLY A 143 -6.17 -11.77 8.11
N TYR A 144 -6.23 -10.92 7.10
CA TYR A 144 -7.46 -10.40 6.50
C TYR A 144 -7.82 -11.18 5.23
N GLU A 145 -9.11 -11.30 4.96
CA GLU A 145 -9.62 -11.92 3.73
C GLU A 145 -9.94 -10.89 2.66
N GLU A 146 -10.82 -9.95 2.97
CA GLU A 146 -11.31 -8.96 2.01
C GLU A 146 -11.21 -7.51 2.51
N GLU A 147 -10.79 -7.31 3.74
CA GLU A 147 -10.73 -6.00 4.38
C GLU A 147 -9.79 -5.06 3.65
N VAL A 148 -10.12 -3.79 3.68
CA VAL A 148 -9.31 -2.68 3.17
C VAL A 148 -9.29 -1.56 4.19
N SER A 149 -8.20 -0.81 4.25
CA SER A 149 -8.08 0.39 5.08
C SER A 149 -8.56 1.65 4.37
N GLY A 150 -8.66 1.58 3.05
CA GLY A 150 -9.11 2.71 2.27
C GLY A 150 -9.29 2.37 0.80
N VAL A 151 -9.75 3.35 0.07
CA VAL A 151 -9.92 3.31 -1.37
C VAL A 151 -9.36 4.61 -1.92
N GLU A 152 -8.49 4.52 -2.91
CA GLU A 152 -8.04 5.68 -3.69
C GLU A 152 -8.86 5.78 -4.96
N LEU A 153 -9.36 6.97 -5.21
CA LEU A 153 -10.17 7.28 -6.37
C LEU A 153 -9.48 8.32 -7.23
N ARG A 154 -9.59 8.16 -8.53
CA ARG A 154 -9.21 9.18 -9.50
C ARG A 154 -10.44 9.50 -10.33
N LEU A 155 -10.72 10.80 -10.52
CA LEU A 155 -11.81 11.23 -11.37
C LEU A 155 -11.50 10.96 -12.85
N VAL A 156 -12.54 10.88 -13.66
CA VAL A 156 -12.40 10.79 -15.12
C VAL A 156 -11.59 11.96 -15.66
N GLU A 157 -10.86 11.72 -16.75
CA GLU A 157 -10.06 12.74 -17.42
C GLU A 157 -10.92 13.94 -17.83
N GLY A 158 -10.38 15.14 -17.66
CA GLY A 158 -11.09 16.39 -17.93
C GLY A 158 -12.01 16.90 -16.84
N SER A 159 -12.04 16.23 -15.67
CA SER A 159 -12.84 16.68 -14.52
C SER A 159 -12.35 18.03 -13.98
N THR A 160 -13.30 18.86 -13.58
CA THR A 160 -13.06 20.20 -13.03
C THR A 160 -12.99 20.17 -11.50
N ALA A 161 -12.58 21.29 -10.89
CA ALA A 161 -12.66 21.48 -9.44
C ALA A 161 -14.08 21.38 -8.88
N LYS A 162 -15.09 21.78 -9.68
CA LYS A 162 -16.50 21.63 -9.34
C LYS A 162 -16.89 20.14 -9.32
N ASP A 163 -16.42 19.36 -10.31
CA ASP A 163 -16.64 17.91 -10.36
C ASP A 163 -16.02 17.22 -9.16
N LEU A 164 -14.82 17.62 -8.76
CA LEU A 164 -14.15 17.09 -7.55
C LEU A 164 -14.98 17.35 -6.29
N ARG A 165 -15.47 18.56 -6.10
CA ARG A 165 -16.32 18.91 -4.95
C ARG A 165 -17.63 18.11 -4.94
N SER A 166 -18.26 17.96 -6.12
CA SER A 166 -19.48 17.17 -6.27
C SER A 166 -19.24 15.70 -5.96
N ALA A 167 -18.16 15.12 -6.48
CA ALA A 167 -17.79 13.73 -6.21
C ALA A 167 -17.52 13.48 -4.72
N ILE A 168 -16.78 14.34 -4.05
CA ILE A 168 -16.50 14.24 -2.61
C ILE A 168 -17.81 14.25 -1.80
N LYS A 169 -18.74 15.14 -2.13
CA LYS A 169 -20.03 15.26 -1.46
C LYS A 169 -20.87 13.98 -1.64
N ASP A 170 -20.95 13.47 -2.86
CA ASP A 170 -21.72 12.27 -3.17
C ASP A 170 -21.13 11.03 -2.49
N ILE A 171 -19.83 10.86 -2.53
CA ILE A 171 -19.12 9.74 -1.92
C ILE A 171 -19.24 9.79 -0.39
N GLN A 172 -19.09 10.97 0.22
CA GLN A 172 -19.25 11.12 1.66
C GLN A 172 -20.68 10.76 2.10
N LYS A 173 -21.68 11.12 1.32
CA LYS A 173 -23.07 10.76 1.56
C LYS A 173 -23.31 9.24 1.47
N GLU A 174 -22.71 8.58 0.48
CA GLU A 174 -22.81 7.12 0.30
C GLU A 174 -22.14 6.35 1.45
N LEU A 175 -20.96 6.81 1.90
CA LEU A 175 -20.19 6.13 2.94
C LEU A 175 -20.73 6.39 4.34
N GLY A 176 -21.38 7.52 4.59
CA GLY A 176 -21.86 7.91 5.91
C GLY A 176 -20.74 8.41 6.85
N PRO A 177 -21.09 8.64 8.14
CA PRO A 177 -20.20 9.33 9.09
C PRO A 177 -19.01 8.51 9.56
N GLY A 178 -19.02 7.20 9.35
CA GLY A 178 -17.92 6.31 9.75
C GLY A 178 -16.70 6.38 8.85
N PHE A 179 -16.78 7.10 7.75
CA PHE A 179 -15.70 7.21 6.75
C PHE A 179 -15.31 8.66 6.51
N LYS A 180 -14.07 8.86 6.16
CA LYS A 180 -13.50 10.16 5.84
C LYS A 180 -13.11 10.20 4.37
N VAL A 181 -13.61 11.20 3.65
CA VAL A 181 -13.23 11.47 2.27
C VAL A 181 -12.25 12.64 2.26
N LEU A 182 -11.06 12.39 1.72
CA LEU A 182 -9.99 13.36 1.64
C LEU A 182 -9.66 13.63 0.18
N ASP A 183 -9.44 14.90 -0.18
CA ASP A 183 -8.82 15.20 -1.45
C ASP A 183 -7.28 15.24 -1.30
N ARG A 184 -6.59 15.12 -2.43
CA ARG A 184 -5.13 15.07 -2.51
C ARG A 184 -4.43 16.28 -1.89
N PHE A 185 -5.10 17.43 -1.82
CA PHE A 185 -4.53 18.69 -1.37
C PHE A 185 -4.76 18.98 0.13
N ARG A 186 -5.52 18.12 0.80
CA ARG A 186 -5.86 18.24 2.22
C ARG A 186 -5.22 17.16 3.11
N GLN A 187 -4.27 16.43 2.56
CA GLN A 187 -3.50 15.42 3.31
C GLN A 187 -2.33 16.04 4.05
#